data_0c12e0c5a1c2ba6804396d569b1dafba
#
_entry.id   0c12e0c5a1c2ba6804396d569b1dafba
#
_cell.length_a   1.000
_cell.length_b   1.000
_cell.length_c   1.000
_cell.angle_alpha   90.00
_cell.angle_beta   90.00
_cell.angle_gamma   90.00
#
_symmetry.space_group_name_H-M   'P 1'
#
loop_
_entity.id
_entity.type
_entity.pdbx_description
1 polymer ?
#
loop_
_entity_poly.entity_id
_entity_poly.type
_entity_poly.pdbx_seq_one_letter_code
_entity_poly.pdbx_strand_id
1 'polypeptide(L)'
;PGDIHFCTADIGWITGHSYIVYGPLCAGATSVMFEGIPTWPNAGRFWEIIDKHKVNILYTAPTAIRSLMGFGLDPVKGKDLSTLKVLGTVGEPINEEAWHWYNENIGKKRCPIVDTWWQTETGCIMISNIAGVTDSKPTYATLPLPGIQPVLVDENGVEITGNNVSGNLCIKAPWPSILRTTYGDHERCRLNYFSTYPNYYFTGDGALRDENGLYRITGRVDDVLNVSGHRIGTAEVENAINMHSGVVESAVVGYPHNIKGQGIY
;
A
#
# COMPACT_ATOMS: atom_id res chain seq x y z
N PRO A 1 -16.38 -6.01 -15.48
CA PRO A 1 -16.41 -7.12 -16.44
C PRO A 1 -15.77 -6.71 -17.76
N GLY A 2 -15.03 -7.64 -18.39
CA GLY A 2 -14.37 -7.41 -19.67
C GLY A 2 -13.06 -6.64 -19.64
N ASP A 3 -12.66 -6.07 -18.53
CA ASP A 3 -11.34 -5.44 -18.39
C ASP A 3 -10.24 -6.49 -18.27
N ILE A 4 -9.04 -6.13 -18.75
CA ILE A 4 -7.83 -6.93 -18.61
C ILE A 4 -7.03 -6.37 -17.44
N HIS A 5 -6.86 -7.18 -16.42
CA HIS A 5 -6.19 -6.85 -15.16
C HIS A 5 -4.82 -7.51 -15.09
N PHE A 6 -3.81 -6.72 -14.81
CA PHE A 6 -2.43 -7.17 -14.61
C PHE A 6 -1.99 -6.80 -13.20
N CYS A 7 -2.00 -7.79 -12.31
CA CYS A 7 -1.38 -7.68 -10.99
C CYS A 7 -0.01 -8.34 -11.06
N THR A 8 1.02 -7.62 -10.62
CA THR A 8 2.42 -8.07 -10.70
C THR A 8 2.92 -8.77 -9.44
N ALA A 9 2.03 -8.98 -8.46
CA ALA A 9 2.39 -9.65 -7.22
C ALA A 9 2.77 -11.12 -7.45
N ASP A 10 3.69 -11.62 -6.63
CA ASP A 10 4.01 -13.03 -6.59
C ASP A 10 2.80 -13.82 -6.07
N ILE A 11 2.53 -14.97 -6.69
CA ILE A 11 1.41 -15.86 -6.30
C ILE A 11 1.61 -16.54 -4.95
N GLY A 12 2.81 -16.50 -4.38
CA GLY A 12 3.09 -16.95 -3.01
C GLY A 12 2.56 -15.99 -1.95
N TRP A 13 2.23 -14.73 -2.31
CA TRP A 13 1.63 -13.75 -1.43
C TRP A 13 0.11 -13.71 -1.56
N ILE A 14 -0.56 -13.27 -0.50
CA ILE A 14 -2.03 -13.11 -0.51
C ILE A 14 -2.51 -12.19 -1.63
N THR A 15 -1.72 -11.18 -2.02
CA THR A 15 -2.06 -10.29 -3.14
C THR A 15 -2.22 -11.07 -4.45
N GLY A 16 -1.35 -12.05 -4.70
CA GLY A 16 -1.51 -12.94 -5.85
C GLY A 16 -2.80 -13.75 -5.79
N HIS A 17 -3.15 -14.27 -4.62
CA HIS A 17 -4.41 -15.00 -4.44
C HIS A 17 -5.64 -14.11 -4.63
N SER A 18 -5.69 -12.99 -3.91
CA SER A 18 -6.87 -12.11 -3.92
C SER A 18 -7.01 -11.33 -5.23
N TYR A 19 -5.91 -10.87 -5.82
CA TYR A 19 -5.93 -9.89 -6.92
C TYR A 19 -5.28 -10.35 -8.24
N ILE A 20 -4.86 -11.62 -8.34
CA ILE A 20 -4.63 -12.28 -9.65
C ILE A 20 -5.77 -13.27 -9.92
N VAL A 21 -6.14 -14.09 -8.91
CA VAL A 21 -7.05 -15.20 -9.10
C VAL A 21 -8.48 -14.82 -8.69
N TYR A 22 -8.73 -14.61 -7.41
CA TYR A 22 -10.12 -14.58 -6.92
C TYR A 22 -10.87 -13.31 -7.33
N GLY A 23 -10.37 -12.14 -7.00
CA GLY A 23 -11.07 -10.87 -7.21
C GLY A 23 -11.35 -10.58 -8.68
N PRO A 24 -10.32 -10.56 -9.56
CA PRO A 24 -10.52 -10.27 -10.97
C PRO A 24 -11.47 -11.25 -11.66
N LEU A 25 -11.34 -12.55 -11.39
CA LEU A 25 -12.20 -13.57 -12.01
C LEU A 25 -13.64 -13.48 -11.49
N CYS A 26 -13.85 -13.23 -10.20
CA CYS A 26 -15.19 -12.97 -9.65
C CYS A 26 -15.83 -11.72 -10.24
N ALA A 27 -15.03 -10.71 -10.58
CA ALA A 27 -15.51 -9.49 -11.23
C ALA A 27 -15.73 -9.66 -12.74
N GLY A 28 -15.45 -10.82 -13.32
CA GLY A 28 -15.54 -11.08 -14.75
C GLY A 28 -14.45 -10.37 -15.57
N ALA A 29 -13.32 -10.08 -14.95
CA ALA A 29 -12.16 -9.54 -15.65
C ALA A 29 -11.27 -10.67 -16.18
N THR A 30 -10.46 -10.37 -17.21
CA THR A 30 -9.38 -11.25 -17.64
C THR A 30 -8.14 -10.95 -16.81
N SER A 31 -7.56 -11.95 -16.14
CA SER A 31 -6.34 -11.78 -15.35
C SER A 31 -5.12 -12.20 -16.15
N VAL A 32 -4.12 -11.32 -16.21
CA VAL A 32 -2.81 -11.64 -16.79
C VAL A 32 -1.94 -12.31 -15.73
N MET A 33 -1.48 -13.52 -16.00
CA MET A 33 -0.47 -14.20 -15.19
C MET A 33 0.90 -14.03 -15.84
N PHE A 34 1.86 -13.54 -15.09
CA PHE A 34 3.20 -13.24 -15.56
C PHE A 34 4.24 -14.06 -14.78
N GLU A 35 5.01 -14.86 -15.48
CA GLU A 35 6.16 -15.57 -14.94
C GLU A 35 7.44 -14.81 -15.28
N GLY A 36 7.99 -14.07 -14.31
CA GLY A 36 9.18 -13.26 -14.52
C GLY A 36 9.32 -12.12 -13.54
N ILE A 37 10.33 -11.29 -13.78
CA ILE A 37 10.59 -10.08 -12.98
C ILE A 37 10.46 -8.82 -13.87
N PRO A 38 10.23 -7.63 -13.27
CA PRO A 38 9.93 -6.42 -14.03
C PRO A 38 11.06 -5.97 -14.99
N THR A 39 12.29 -6.38 -14.71
CA THR A 39 13.49 -5.95 -15.44
C THR A 39 14.06 -7.01 -16.40
N TRP A 40 13.43 -8.18 -16.53
CA TRP A 40 13.88 -9.23 -17.44
C TRP A 40 12.90 -9.44 -18.61
N PRO A 41 13.36 -9.51 -19.86
CA PRO A 41 14.75 -9.37 -20.35
C PRO A 41 15.27 -7.92 -20.37
N ASN A 42 14.42 -6.94 -20.12
CA ASN A 42 14.74 -5.52 -20.04
C ASN A 42 13.69 -4.78 -19.19
N ALA A 43 13.98 -3.55 -18.78
CA ALA A 43 13.08 -2.72 -17.95
C ALA A 43 11.77 -2.29 -18.66
N GLY A 44 11.60 -2.57 -19.92
CA GLY A 44 10.37 -2.36 -20.70
C GLY A 44 9.33 -3.47 -20.54
N ARG A 45 9.64 -4.54 -19.81
CA ARG A 45 8.83 -5.76 -19.79
C ARG A 45 7.37 -5.54 -19.40
N PHE A 46 7.11 -4.78 -18.36
CA PHE A 46 5.72 -4.49 -17.95
C PHE A 46 4.98 -3.68 -19.03
N TRP A 47 5.63 -2.72 -19.62
CA TRP A 47 5.05 -1.90 -20.67
C TRP A 47 4.76 -2.69 -21.95
N GLU A 48 5.61 -3.66 -22.28
CA GLU A 48 5.38 -4.60 -23.37
C GLU A 48 4.17 -5.50 -23.15
N ILE A 49 3.99 -5.98 -21.91
CA ILE A 49 2.83 -6.79 -21.53
C ILE A 49 1.55 -5.96 -21.65
N ILE A 50 1.57 -4.72 -21.14
CA ILE A 50 0.43 -3.80 -21.21
C ILE A 50 0.04 -3.51 -22.65
N ASP A 51 1.00 -3.15 -23.49
CA ASP A 51 0.78 -2.87 -24.90
C ASP A 51 0.26 -4.11 -25.65
N LYS A 52 0.96 -5.23 -25.53
CA LYS A 52 0.63 -6.49 -26.22
C LYS A 52 -0.77 -7.01 -25.85
N HIS A 53 -1.11 -7.01 -24.57
CA HIS A 53 -2.35 -7.59 -24.04
C HIS A 53 -3.45 -6.55 -23.82
N LYS A 54 -3.20 -5.28 -24.15
CA LYS A 54 -4.16 -4.17 -24.00
C LYS A 54 -4.73 -4.07 -22.59
N VAL A 55 -3.83 -4.13 -21.59
CA VAL A 55 -4.17 -4.10 -20.18
C VAL A 55 -4.94 -2.82 -19.84
N ASN A 56 -5.97 -2.96 -19.03
CA ASN A 56 -6.80 -1.84 -18.57
C ASN A 56 -6.46 -1.41 -17.14
N ILE A 57 -6.06 -2.36 -16.30
CA ILE A 57 -5.77 -2.13 -14.89
C ILE A 57 -4.38 -2.72 -14.58
N LEU A 58 -3.45 -1.86 -14.16
CA LEU A 58 -2.14 -2.27 -13.64
C LEU A 58 -2.14 -2.14 -12.12
N TYR A 59 -1.85 -3.23 -11.40
CA TYR A 59 -1.78 -3.27 -9.94
C TYR A 59 -0.41 -3.81 -9.52
N THR A 60 0.41 -2.96 -8.88
CA THR A 60 1.82 -3.27 -8.61
C THR A 60 2.31 -2.65 -7.31
N ALA A 61 3.48 -3.08 -6.83
CA ALA A 61 4.09 -2.52 -5.63
C ALA A 61 4.84 -1.21 -5.94
N PRO A 62 4.84 -0.23 -5.02
CA PRO A 62 5.67 0.97 -5.11
C PRO A 62 7.15 0.69 -5.32
N THR A 63 7.71 -0.35 -4.68
CA THR A 63 9.10 -0.80 -4.93
C THR A 63 9.34 -1.14 -6.41
N ALA A 64 8.41 -1.82 -7.08
CA ALA A 64 8.54 -2.10 -8.51
C ALA A 64 8.53 -0.81 -9.35
N ILE A 65 7.67 0.16 -8.98
CA ILE A 65 7.62 1.47 -9.63
C ILE A 65 8.95 2.21 -9.47
N ARG A 66 9.48 2.31 -8.25
CA ARG A 66 10.78 2.96 -7.97
C ARG A 66 11.91 2.31 -8.75
N SER A 67 11.97 0.98 -8.77
CA SER A 67 12.95 0.24 -9.56
C SER A 67 12.89 0.60 -11.05
N LEU A 68 11.68 0.68 -11.61
CA LEU A 68 11.50 1.03 -13.02
C LEU A 68 11.80 2.50 -13.31
N MET A 69 11.55 3.42 -12.37
CA MET A 69 11.94 4.83 -12.47
C MET A 69 13.44 5.00 -12.69
N GLY A 70 14.26 4.19 -12.01
CA GLY A 70 15.73 4.22 -12.14
C GLY A 70 16.25 3.97 -13.55
N PHE A 71 15.46 3.34 -14.43
CA PHE A 71 15.79 3.15 -15.83
C PHE A 71 15.34 4.31 -16.75
N GLY A 72 14.72 5.34 -16.18
CA GLY A 72 14.20 6.48 -16.95
C GLY A 72 13.00 6.14 -17.82
N LEU A 73 12.78 6.92 -18.87
CA LEU A 73 11.60 6.80 -19.73
C LEU A 73 11.85 6.03 -21.03
N ASP A 74 13.09 5.70 -21.36
CA ASP A 74 13.41 4.96 -22.59
C ASP A 74 12.68 3.63 -22.69
N PRO A 75 12.54 2.81 -21.63
CA PRO A 75 11.78 1.57 -21.67
C PRO A 75 10.29 1.72 -21.98
N VAL A 76 9.73 2.92 -21.75
CA VAL A 76 8.31 3.25 -22.01
C VAL A 76 8.08 3.74 -23.45
N LYS A 77 9.13 4.26 -24.09
CA LYS A 77 9.03 4.82 -25.43
C LYS A 77 8.53 3.80 -26.46
N GLY A 78 7.61 4.23 -27.32
CA GLY A 78 7.05 3.40 -28.39
C GLY A 78 6.06 2.34 -27.93
N LYS A 79 5.71 2.28 -26.63
CA LYS A 79 4.67 1.39 -26.10
C LYS A 79 3.32 2.13 -26.04
N ASP A 80 2.27 1.45 -26.51
CA ASP A 80 0.91 1.95 -26.42
C ASP A 80 0.29 1.60 -25.07
N LEU A 81 0.26 2.56 -24.16
CA LEU A 81 -0.39 2.45 -22.85
C LEU A 81 -1.78 3.09 -22.82
N SER A 82 -2.38 3.41 -23.97
CA SER A 82 -3.66 4.10 -24.07
C SER A 82 -4.84 3.30 -23.51
N THR A 83 -4.71 1.99 -23.44
CA THR A 83 -5.74 1.08 -22.89
C THR A 83 -5.82 1.10 -21.37
N LEU A 84 -4.79 1.59 -20.67
CA LEU A 84 -4.84 1.73 -19.22
C LEU A 84 -5.95 2.69 -18.80
N LYS A 85 -6.73 2.28 -17.82
CA LYS A 85 -7.83 3.03 -17.21
C LYS A 85 -7.53 3.36 -15.74
N VAL A 86 -6.89 2.44 -15.04
CA VAL A 86 -6.61 2.54 -13.60
C VAL A 86 -5.19 2.04 -13.33
N LEU A 87 -4.51 2.75 -12.46
CA LEU A 87 -3.21 2.36 -11.89
C LEU A 87 -3.41 2.10 -10.39
N GLY A 88 -3.02 0.93 -9.92
CA GLY A 88 -3.14 0.57 -8.51
C GLY A 88 -1.79 0.35 -7.86
N THR A 89 -1.72 0.63 -6.56
CA THR A 89 -0.54 0.38 -5.71
C THR A 89 -0.90 -0.45 -4.50
N VAL A 90 0.03 -1.32 -4.08
CA VAL A 90 -0.20 -2.31 -3.01
C VAL A 90 1.08 -2.70 -2.28
N GLY A 91 0.92 -3.04 -1.01
CA GLY A 91 1.93 -3.71 -0.20
C GLY A 91 2.76 -2.78 0.69
N GLU A 92 2.92 -1.55 0.29
CA GLU A 92 3.61 -0.50 1.05
C GLU A 92 3.06 0.89 0.67
N PRO A 93 3.22 1.91 1.53
CA PRO A 93 2.87 3.28 1.14
C PRO A 93 3.71 3.74 -0.06
N ILE A 94 3.06 4.34 -1.05
CA ILE A 94 3.78 4.97 -2.17
C ILE A 94 4.28 6.35 -1.76
N ASN A 95 5.57 6.64 -2.03
CA ASN A 95 6.11 7.98 -1.84
C ASN A 95 5.63 8.94 -2.94
N GLU A 96 5.68 10.24 -2.65
CA GLU A 96 5.11 11.27 -3.52
C GLU A 96 5.78 11.32 -4.90
N GLU A 97 7.11 11.16 -4.94
CA GLU A 97 7.87 11.15 -6.20
C GLU A 97 7.44 10.01 -7.13
N ALA A 98 7.36 8.79 -6.60
CA ALA A 98 6.92 7.62 -7.36
C ALA A 98 5.45 7.76 -7.79
N TRP A 99 4.60 8.33 -6.93
CA TRP A 99 3.21 8.61 -7.26
C TRP A 99 3.10 9.56 -8.47
N HIS A 100 3.83 10.68 -8.45
CA HIS A 100 3.84 11.64 -9.56
C HIS A 100 4.42 11.03 -10.83
N TRP A 101 5.55 10.33 -10.73
CA TRP A 101 6.13 9.65 -11.87
C TRP A 101 5.14 8.66 -12.52
N TYR A 102 4.47 7.85 -11.69
CA TYR A 102 3.50 6.86 -12.13
C TYR A 102 2.29 7.50 -12.80
N ASN A 103 1.75 8.56 -12.19
CA ASN A 103 0.64 9.32 -12.74
C ASN A 103 0.98 9.98 -14.09
N GLU A 104 2.13 10.68 -14.15
CA GLU A 104 2.49 11.49 -15.31
C GLU A 104 3.00 10.66 -16.49
N ASN A 105 3.86 9.67 -16.20
CA ASN A 105 4.57 8.95 -17.25
C ASN A 105 3.83 7.70 -17.72
N ILE A 106 3.15 7.00 -16.82
CA ILE A 106 2.41 5.79 -17.15
C ILE A 106 0.92 6.08 -17.33
N GLY A 107 0.31 6.74 -16.36
CA GLY A 107 -1.10 7.12 -16.39
C GLY A 107 -1.43 8.28 -17.34
N LYS A 108 -0.43 9.05 -17.77
CA LYS A 108 -0.59 10.24 -18.61
C LYS A 108 -1.61 11.23 -18.03
N LYS A 109 -1.67 11.35 -16.71
CA LYS A 109 -2.63 12.17 -15.94
C LYS A 109 -4.11 11.88 -16.21
N ARG A 110 -4.44 10.81 -16.94
CA ARG A 110 -5.81 10.38 -17.24
C ARG A 110 -6.28 9.17 -16.44
N CYS A 111 -5.32 8.37 -15.92
CA CYS A 111 -5.64 7.21 -15.10
C CYS A 111 -5.57 7.61 -13.62
N PRO A 112 -6.64 7.42 -12.83
CA PRO A 112 -6.54 7.59 -11.39
C PRO A 112 -5.56 6.57 -10.82
N ILE A 113 -4.79 7.00 -9.81
CA ILE A 113 -4.01 6.09 -8.98
C ILE A 113 -4.89 5.66 -7.81
N VAL A 114 -5.02 4.37 -7.64
CA VAL A 114 -5.76 3.71 -6.56
C VAL A 114 -4.72 3.12 -5.61
N ASP A 115 -4.40 3.87 -4.55
CA ASP A 115 -3.51 3.40 -3.51
C ASP A 115 -4.33 2.60 -2.49
N THR A 116 -3.90 1.37 -2.19
CA THR A 116 -4.70 0.43 -1.43
C THR A 116 -4.00 0.05 -0.14
N TRP A 117 -4.69 0.21 0.98
CA TRP A 117 -4.26 -0.37 2.22
C TRP A 117 -5.10 -1.58 2.60
N TRP A 118 -4.41 -2.65 2.90
CA TRP A 118 -4.94 -3.91 3.41
C TRP A 118 -3.80 -4.82 3.86
N GLN A 119 -4.13 -5.94 4.46
CA GLN A 119 -3.17 -6.89 5.01
C GLN A 119 -3.54 -8.31 4.60
N THR A 120 -2.61 -9.25 4.76
CA THR A 120 -2.87 -10.69 4.58
C THR A 120 -4.09 -11.11 5.41
N GLU A 121 -4.16 -10.63 6.63
CA GLU A 121 -5.18 -10.95 7.64
C GLU A 121 -6.54 -10.31 7.32
N THR A 122 -6.56 -9.23 6.56
CA THR A 122 -7.83 -8.60 6.14
C THR A 122 -8.43 -9.26 4.91
N GLY A 123 -7.63 -9.97 4.11
CA GLY A 123 -8.04 -10.74 2.95
C GLY A 123 -8.41 -9.90 1.71
N CYS A 124 -8.76 -8.64 1.89
CA CYS A 124 -9.10 -7.70 0.82
C CYS A 124 -8.77 -6.27 1.21
N ILE A 125 -8.88 -5.34 0.24
CA ILE A 125 -8.69 -3.90 0.43
C ILE A 125 -9.69 -3.36 1.45
N MET A 126 -9.18 -2.56 2.39
CA MET A 126 -9.94 -1.96 3.48
C MET A 126 -10.10 -0.45 3.29
N ILE A 127 -9.01 0.23 2.93
CA ILE A 127 -8.97 1.68 2.71
C ILE A 127 -8.40 1.94 1.33
N SER A 128 -9.13 2.69 0.51
CA SER A 128 -8.71 3.04 -0.86
C SER A 128 -9.67 4.05 -1.47
N ASN A 129 -9.18 4.89 -2.38
CA ASN A 129 -10.08 5.63 -3.25
C ASN A 129 -10.76 4.67 -4.25
N ILE A 130 -11.95 5.06 -4.70
CA ILE A 130 -12.70 4.35 -5.74
C ILE A 130 -12.55 5.14 -7.03
N ALA A 131 -11.92 4.52 -8.04
CA ALA A 131 -11.68 5.13 -9.34
C ALA A 131 -12.97 5.70 -9.93
N GLY A 132 -12.95 6.99 -10.29
CA GLY A 132 -14.10 7.71 -10.85
C GLY A 132 -15.16 8.16 -9.83
N VAL A 133 -14.95 7.89 -8.52
CA VAL A 133 -15.86 8.29 -7.43
C VAL A 133 -15.16 9.20 -6.43
N THR A 134 -13.98 8.81 -5.98
CA THR A 134 -13.18 9.58 -5.03
C THR A 134 -11.85 9.99 -5.64
N ASP A 135 -11.42 11.21 -5.35
CA ASP A 135 -10.16 11.73 -5.86
C ASP A 135 -8.97 10.98 -5.25
N SER A 136 -7.93 10.79 -6.06
CA SER A 136 -6.64 10.30 -5.58
C SER A 136 -5.89 11.43 -4.88
N LYS A 137 -5.22 11.10 -3.77
CA LYS A 137 -4.32 12.03 -3.08
C LYS A 137 -2.96 11.36 -2.93
N PRO A 138 -1.85 11.99 -3.39
CA PRO A 138 -0.53 11.41 -3.24
C PRO A 138 -0.25 10.96 -1.82
N THR A 139 0.29 9.75 -1.64
CA THR A 139 0.64 9.13 -0.35
C THR A 139 -0.52 8.69 0.55
N TYR A 140 -1.78 8.90 0.14
CA TYR A 140 -2.95 8.55 0.93
C TYR A 140 -3.69 7.35 0.36
N ALA A 141 -4.01 6.40 1.22
CA ALA A 141 -4.96 5.33 0.91
C ALA A 141 -6.41 5.87 0.83
N THR A 142 -6.68 7.03 1.39
CA THR A 142 -7.90 7.85 1.33
C THR A 142 -9.04 7.38 2.23
N LEU A 143 -10.12 6.82 1.70
CA LEU A 143 -11.35 6.54 2.45
C LEU A 143 -11.55 5.04 2.73
N PRO A 144 -12.16 4.67 3.85
CA PRO A 144 -12.54 3.28 4.06
C PRO A 144 -13.57 2.83 3.03
N LEU A 145 -13.44 1.60 2.56
CA LEU A 145 -14.46 0.99 1.70
C LEU A 145 -15.77 0.78 2.47
N PRO A 146 -16.92 0.73 1.78
CA PRO A 146 -18.22 0.55 2.41
C PRO A 146 -18.26 -0.65 3.36
N GLY A 147 -18.69 -0.42 4.60
CA GLY A 147 -18.74 -1.41 5.67
C GLY A 147 -17.48 -1.52 6.53
N ILE A 148 -16.37 -0.93 6.12
CA ILE A 148 -15.14 -0.88 6.93
C ILE A 148 -15.20 0.30 7.89
N GLN A 149 -14.89 0.04 9.17
CA GLN A 149 -14.95 1.04 10.24
C GLN A 149 -13.56 1.19 10.89
N PRO A 150 -12.64 1.93 10.26
CA PRO A 150 -11.34 2.21 10.86
C PRO A 150 -11.50 3.21 12.00
N VAL A 151 -10.71 3.01 13.05
CA VAL A 151 -10.56 3.95 14.15
C VAL A 151 -9.07 4.16 14.44
N LEU A 152 -8.72 5.34 14.92
CA LEU A 152 -7.42 5.62 15.47
C LEU A 152 -7.52 5.55 16.99
N VAL A 153 -6.60 4.84 17.61
CA VAL A 153 -6.54 4.77 19.07
C VAL A 153 -5.16 5.22 19.58
N ASP A 154 -5.14 5.73 20.81
CA ASP A 154 -3.91 6.04 21.51
C ASP A 154 -3.23 4.77 22.06
N GLU A 155 -2.15 4.93 22.80
CA GLU A 155 -1.41 3.83 23.41
C GLU A 155 -2.21 3.03 24.44
N ASN A 156 -3.26 3.63 25.01
CA ASN A 156 -4.15 3.02 25.99
C ASN A 156 -5.40 2.39 25.34
N GLY A 157 -5.53 2.48 24.03
CA GLY A 157 -6.69 1.98 23.29
C GLY A 157 -7.89 2.93 23.32
N VAL A 158 -7.69 4.19 23.73
CA VAL A 158 -8.76 5.21 23.71
C VAL A 158 -8.92 5.75 22.29
N GLU A 159 -10.15 5.76 21.79
CA GLU A 159 -10.47 6.23 20.44
C GLU A 159 -10.18 7.75 20.30
N ILE A 160 -9.34 8.08 19.29
CA ILE A 160 -9.01 9.45 18.94
C ILE A 160 -10.02 9.94 17.90
N THR A 161 -10.86 10.88 18.30
CA THR A 161 -11.93 11.45 17.45
C THR A 161 -11.47 12.70 16.70
N GLY A 162 -12.26 13.11 15.69
CA GLY A 162 -11.97 14.31 14.88
C GLY A 162 -10.97 14.06 13.75
N ASN A 163 -10.52 15.13 13.13
CA ASN A 163 -9.60 15.16 12.00
C ASN A 163 -8.26 15.79 12.40
N ASN A 164 -7.24 15.74 11.54
CA ASN A 164 -5.86 16.16 11.82
C ASN A 164 -5.27 15.42 13.02
N VAL A 165 -5.50 14.12 13.08
CA VAL A 165 -5.07 13.26 14.20
C VAL A 165 -4.32 12.05 13.67
N SER A 166 -3.44 11.50 14.50
CA SER A 166 -2.70 10.27 14.22
C SER A 166 -2.78 9.31 15.41
N GLY A 167 -2.68 8.04 15.14
CA GLY A 167 -2.72 7.00 16.18
C GLY A 167 -2.51 5.61 15.59
N ASN A 168 -2.69 4.60 16.43
CA ASN A 168 -2.67 3.21 16.02
C ASN A 168 -3.96 2.90 15.26
N LEU A 169 -3.83 2.33 14.07
CA LEU A 169 -4.97 1.98 13.24
C LEU A 169 -5.60 0.67 13.73
N CYS A 170 -6.89 0.73 13.99
CA CYS A 170 -7.70 -0.43 14.35
C CYS A 170 -8.96 -0.50 13.49
N ILE A 171 -9.58 -1.67 13.39
CA ILE A 171 -10.88 -1.85 12.75
C ILE A 171 -11.91 -2.23 13.82
N LYS A 172 -13.01 -1.47 13.88
CA LYS A 172 -14.00 -1.52 14.95
C LYS A 172 -15.00 -2.66 14.80
N ALA A 173 -15.36 -3.01 13.58
CA ALA A 173 -16.37 -4.02 13.30
C ALA A 173 -15.81 -5.12 12.40
N PRO A 174 -16.29 -6.38 12.54
CA PRO A 174 -15.88 -7.45 11.66
C PRO A 174 -16.34 -7.18 10.21
N TRP A 175 -15.60 -7.72 9.25
CA TRP A 175 -15.92 -7.65 7.82
C TRP A 175 -15.86 -9.05 7.21
N PRO A 176 -16.44 -9.28 6.00
CA PRO A 176 -16.58 -10.63 5.45
C PRO A 176 -15.29 -11.41 5.27
N SER A 177 -14.18 -10.75 4.94
CA SER A 177 -12.87 -11.37 4.67
C SER A 177 -11.90 -11.37 5.85
N ILE A 178 -12.36 -11.03 7.07
CA ILE A 178 -11.52 -11.11 8.28
C ILE A 178 -10.95 -12.52 8.46
N LEU A 179 -9.67 -12.61 8.88
CA LEU A 179 -9.06 -13.90 9.18
C LEU A 179 -9.90 -14.65 10.23
N ARG A 180 -9.98 -15.98 10.07
CA ARG A 180 -10.68 -16.86 11.03
C ARG A 180 -9.77 -17.36 12.13
N THR A 181 -8.52 -17.61 11.77
CA THR A 181 -7.49 -18.13 12.68
C THR A 181 -6.14 -18.14 11.98
N THR A 182 -5.07 -18.31 12.75
CA THR A 182 -3.78 -18.77 12.25
C THR A 182 -3.79 -20.29 12.24
N TYR A 183 -3.49 -20.92 11.11
CA TYR A 183 -3.52 -22.37 10.97
C TYR A 183 -2.65 -23.06 12.02
N GLY A 184 -3.24 -23.98 12.77
CA GLY A 184 -2.56 -24.70 13.84
C GLY A 184 -2.26 -23.91 15.12
N ASP A 185 -2.57 -22.61 15.17
CA ASP A 185 -2.26 -21.74 16.32
C ASP A 185 -3.28 -20.62 16.49
N HIS A 186 -4.47 -20.97 16.98
CA HIS A 186 -5.54 -20.00 17.22
C HIS A 186 -5.17 -18.97 18.29
N GLU A 187 -4.45 -19.38 19.31
CA GLU A 187 -4.04 -18.47 20.40
C GLU A 187 -3.12 -17.36 19.90
N ARG A 188 -2.21 -17.66 18.99
CA ARG A 188 -1.38 -16.65 18.33
C ARG A 188 -2.23 -15.63 17.57
N CYS A 189 -3.26 -16.09 16.85
CA CYS A 189 -4.20 -15.20 16.18
C CYS A 189 -4.86 -14.24 17.17
N ARG A 190 -5.37 -14.76 18.27
CA ARG A 190 -6.01 -13.97 19.32
C ARG A 190 -5.05 -12.96 19.95
N LEU A 191 -3.86 -13.38 20.29
CA LEU A 191 -2.85 -12.53 20.92
C LEU A 191 -2.38 -11.41 19.99
N ASN A 192 -2.10 -11.71 18.74
CA ASN A 192 -1.52 -10.72 17.83
C ASN A 192 -2.53 -9.64 17.40
N TYR A 193 -3.80 -10.01 17.18
CA TYR A 193 -4.74 -9.13 16.52
C TYR A 193 -5.90 -8.64 17.39
N PHE A 194 -6.17 -9.28 18.54
CA PHE A 194 -7.39 -9.01 19.32
C PHE A 194 -7.14 -8.79 20.81
N SER A 195 -5.89 -8.88 21.29
CA SER A 195 -5.59 -8.74 22.73
C SER A 195 -5.03 -7.36 23.10
N THR A 196 -4.32 -6.71 22.18
CA THR A 196 -3.69 -5.39 22.43
C THR A 196 -4.74 -4.33 22.74
N TYR A 197 -5.78 -4.24 21.92
CA TYR A 197 -6.89 -3.33 22.13
C TYR A 197 -8.21 -4.11 22.14
N PRO A 198 -8.79 -4.41 23.29
CA PRO A 198 -10.03 -5.18 23.40
C PRO A 198 -11.16 -4.57 22.55
N ASN A 199 -11.91 -5.43 21.86
CA ASN A 199 -13.00 -5.10 20.94
C ASN A 199 -12.59 -4.50 19.59
N TYR A 200 -11.30 -4.40 19.29
CA TYR A 200 -10.80 -3.99 17.98
C TYR A 200 -9.96 -5.08 17.33
N TYR A 201 -9.95 -5.10 16.02
CA TYR A 201 -8.87 -5.73 15.27
C TYR A 201 -7.71 -4.75 15.21
N PHE A 202 -6.57 -5.08 15.84
CA PHE A 202 -5.36 -4.27 15.81
C PHE A 202 -4.55 -4.60 14.56
N THR A 203 -4.32 -3.61 13.72
CA THR A 203 -3.63 -3.80 12.44
C THR A 203 -2.10 -3.88 12.57
N GLY A 204 -1.54 -3.35 13.66
CA GLY A 204 -0.10 -3.15 13.80
C GLY A 204 0.44 -2.00 12.94
N ASP A 205 -0.41 -1.24 12.27
CA ASP A 205 -0.05 -0.06 11.50
C ASP A 205 -0.45 1.23 12.23
N GLY A 206 0.35 2.27 12.05
CA GLY A 206 -0.02 3.62 12.39
C GLY A 206 -0.69 4.32 11.21
N ALA A 207 -1.57 5.27 11.49
CA ALA A 207 -2.18 6.09 10.45
C ALA A 207 -2.44 7.51 10.94
N LEU A 208 -2.51 8.41 9.96
CA LEU A 208 -2.96 9.79 10.11
C LEU A 208 -4.30 9.93 9.41
N ARG A 209 -5.22 10.66 10.02
CA ARG A 209 -6.47 11.13 9.40
C ARG A 209 -6.40 12.63 9.26
N ASP A 210 -6.36 13.14 8.00
CA ASP A 210 -6.20 14.57 7.72
C ASP A 210 -7.47 15.41 7.99
N GLU A 211 -7.43 16.70 7.65
CA GLU A 211 -8.55 17.63 7.81
C GLU A 211 -9.81 17.25 7.04
N ASN A 212 -9.65 16.48 5.96
CA ASN A 212 -10.75 16.00 5.10
C ASN A 212 -11.23 14.58 5.49
N GLY A 213 -10.64 13.98 6.52
CA GLY A 213 -10.97 12.62 6.95
C GLY A 213 -10.29 11.53 6.13
N LEU A 214 -9.31 11.87 5.29
CA LEU A 214 -8.56 10.92 4.47
C LEU A 214 -7.46 10.25 5.29
N TYR A 215 -7.30 8.94 5.11
CA TYR A 215 -6.30 8.13 5.81
C TYR A 215 -5.00 8.05 5.01
N ARG A 216 -3.90 8.32 5.70
CA ARG A 216 -2.54 8.02 5.26
C ARG A 216 -1.94 7.02 6.23
N ILE A 217 -1.39 5.93 5.71
CA ILE A 217 -0.68 4.94 6.54
C ILE A 217 0.74 5.47 6.78
N THR A 218 1.16 5.48 8.04
CA THR A 218 2.46 6.03 8.45
C THR A 218 3.53 4.96 8.65
N GLY A 219 3.16 3.69 8.53
CA GLY A 219 4.06 2.54 8.66
C GLY A 219 3.65 1.61 9.79
N ARG A 220 4.49 0.62 10.06
CA ARG A 220 4.27 -0.34 11.15
C ARG A 220 4.51 0.33 12.50
N VAL A 221 3.70 -0.04 13.49
CA VAL A 221 3.84 0.48 14.89
C VAL A 221 5.12 -0.06 15.53
N ASP A 222 5.53 -1.27 15.19
CA ASP A 222 6.77 -1.91 15.63
C ASP A 222 8.02 -1.29 14.98
N ASP A 223 7.89 -0.59 13.84
CA ASP A 223 8.96 0.14 13.17
C ASP A 223 9.03 1.63 13.60
N VAL A 224 8.24 2.03 14.59
CA VAL A 224 8.27 3.41 15.13
C VAL A 224 9.43 3.56 16.10
N LEU A 225 10.29 4.54 15.84
CA LEU A 225 11.42 4.90 16.69
C LEU A 225 11.00 5.90 17.76
N ASN A 226 11.44 5.67 18.99
CA ASN A 226 11.27 6.62 20.10
C ASN A 226 12.57 7.41 20.31
N VAL A 227 12.69 8.55 19.65
CA VAL A 227 13.88 9.40 19.69
C VAL A 227 13.59 10.64 20.55
N SER A 228 14.24 10.75 21.71
CA SER A 228 14.06 11.89 22.62
C SER A 228 12.59 12.16 22.99
N GLY A 229 11.76 11.12 23.11
CA GLY A 229 10.33 11.24 23.41
C GLY A 229 9.43 11.51 22.19
N HIS A 230 10.01 11.62 21.00
CA HIS A 230 9.25 11.72 19.76
C HIS A 230 9.12 10.36 19.08
N ARG A 231 7.91 10.03 18.64
CA ARG A 231 7.63 8.84 17.84
C ARG A 231 7.82 9.19 16.36
N ILE A 232 8.77 8.57 15.72
CA ILE A 232 9.14 8.81 14.33
C ILE A 232 9.02 7.49 13.57
N GLY A 233 8.17 7.46 12.54
CA GLY A 233 8.07 6.30 11.64
C GLY A 233 9.33 6.18 10.78
N THR A 234 9.90 4.97 10.67
CA THR A 234 11.08 4.73 9.81
C THR A 234 10.79 5.16 8.38
N ALA A 235 9.62 4.81 7.84
CA ALA A 235 9.19 5.18 6.50
C ALA A 235 9.13 6.70 6.25
N GLU A 236 8.86 7.51 7.26
CA GLU A 236 8.85 8.98 7.11
C GLU A 236 10.28 9.54 6.92
N VAL A 237 11.23 8.98 7.65
CA VAL A 237 12.66 9.36 7.52
C VAL A 237 13.22 8.85 6.20
N GLU A 238 12.92 7.63 5.82
CA GLU A 238 13.31 7.03 4.54
C GLU A 238 12.77 7.85 3.36
N ASN A 239 11.50 8.25 3.41
CA ASN A 239 10.93 9.11 2.38
C ASN A 239 11.64 10.45 2.28
N ALA A 240 12.00 11.07 3.41
CA ALA A 240 12.74 12.34 3.40
C ALA A 240 14.16 12.18 2.83
N ILE A 241 14.85 11.08 3.15
CA ILE A 241 16.19 10.77 2.61
C ILE A 241 16.11 10.50 1.11
N ASN A 242 15.11 9.74 0.67
CA ASN A 242 14.91 9.36 -0.73
C ASN A 242 14.51 10.54 -1.65
N MET A 243 14.13 11.70 -1.07
CA MET A 243 13.97 12.95 -1.86
C MET A 243 15.30 13.52 -2.40
N HIS A 244 16.44 13.08 -1.86
CA HIS A 244 17.73 13.52 -2.34
C HIS A 244 18.13 12.77 -3.61
N SER A 245 18.43 13.48 -4.69
CA SER A 245 18.71 12.93 -6.04
C SER A 245 19.88 11.93 -6.12
N GLY A 246 20.75 11.91 -5.12
CA GLY A 246 21.86 10.96 -5.00
C GLY A 246 21.52 9.69 -4.23
N VAL A 247 20.27 9.55 -3.72
CA VAL A 247 19.82 8.39 -2.95
C VAL A 247 18.83 7.59 -3.79
N VAL A 248 19.14 6.33 -4.00
CA VAL A 248 18.25 5.40 -4.75
C VAL A 248 17.28 4.72 -3.79
N GLU A 249 17.77 4.33 -2.63
CA GLU A 249 17.00 3.65 -1.58
C GLU A 249 17.66 3.90 -0.23
N SER A 250 16.86 3.97 0.83
CA SER A 250 17.34 4.08 2.21
C SER A 250 16.56 3.13 3.10
N ALA A 251 17.20 2.67 4.17
CA ALA A 251 16.56 1.91 5.24
C ALA A 251 16.93 2.57 6.57
N VAL A 252 15.93 2.81 7.41
CA VAL A 252 16.11 3.44 8.71
C VAL A 252 15.87 2.43 9.80
N VAL A 253 16.85 2.31 10.70
CA VAL A 253 16.79 1.42 11.86
C VAL A 253 17.07 2.17 13.15
N GLY A 254 16.36 1.78 14.22
CA GLY A 254 16.65 2.28 15.55
C GLY A 254 17.80 1.53 16.21
N TYR A 255 18.64 2.23 16.94
CA TYR A 255 19.62 1.62 17.83
C TYR A 255 19.51 2.18 19.25
N PRO A 256 19.82 1.39 20.29
CA PRO A 256 19.80 1.88 21.67
C PRO A 256 20.75 3.06 21.84
N HIS A 257 20.25 4.18 22.43
CA HIS A 257 21.05 5.38 22.67
C HIS A 257 20.87 5.85 24.11
N ASN A 258 21.96 6.02 24.85
CA ASN A 258 21.95 6.29 26.30
C ASN A 258 21.22 7.57 26.73
N ILE A 259 21.06 8.56 25.84
CA ILE A 259 20.41 9.84 26.14
C ILE A 259 19.03 9.93 25.48
N LYS A 260 18.91 9.42 24.25
CA LYS A 260 17.71 9.61 23.41
C LYS A 260 16.71 8.46 23.52
N GLY A 261 17.04 7.39 24.25
CA GLY A 261 16.33 6.11 24.22
C GLY A 261 16.66 5.31 22.97
N GLN A 262 16.32 5.84 21.80
CA GLN A 262 16.77 5.31 20.50
C GLN A 262 17.45 6.41 19.69
N GLY A 263 18.47 6.03 18.92
CA GLY A 263 19.06 6.84 17.86
C GLY A 263 18.60 6.32 16.51
N ILE A 264 18.69 7.17 15.49
CA ILE A 264 18.36 6.83 14.09
C ILE A 264 19.67 6.50 13.37
N TYR A 265 19.70 5.38 12.68
CA TYR A 265 20.78 4.98 11.77
C TYR A 265 20.20 4.70 10.39
#